data_a73196b3d5c306ec32c352e0ca2576b3
#
_entry.id   a73196b3d5c306ec32c352e0ca2576b3
#
_cell.length_a   1.000
_cell.length_b   1.000
_cell.length_c   1.000
_cell.angle_alpha   90.00
_cell.angle_beta   90.00
_cell.angle_gamma   90.00
#
_symmetry.space_group_name_H-M   'P 1'
#
loop_
_entity.id
_entity.type
_entity.pdbx_description
1 polymer ?
#
loop_
_entity_poly.entity_id
_entity_poly.type
_entity_poly.pdbx_seq_one_letter_code
_entity_poly.pdbx_strand_id
1 'polypeptide(L)'
;LVGSSSRIRCLAEGIRRVPGIRFHLVSIGPERYNQLYPAFGNLNRFLAWGHATVIEGLAAKVPDCPMALSDQFANPFVLKRALAAKKVSVRLEQRVRAESDVAVAAASILARERFVNWMDAAGEGAGMKLPLGASGQVVKAARQLVALHGEEMLPKVAKMHFKTTRNVLK
;
A
#
# COMPACT_ATOMS: atom_id res chain seq x y z
N LEU A 1 -1.36 -12.33 -11.24
CA LEU A 1 -0.85 -11.54 -12.38
C LEU A 1 -1.95 -10.59 -12.83
N VAL A 2 -2.07 -9.47 -12.15
CA VAL A 2 -3.06 -8.44 -12.46
C VAL A 2 -2.54 -7.65 -13.66
N GLY A 3 -3.26 -7.73 -14.79
CA GLY A 3 -2.90 -7.16 -16.09
C GLY A 3 -2.68 -5.63 -16.11
N SER A 4 -2.83 -5.02 -17.29
CA SER A 4 -2.62 -3.58 -17.52
C SER A 4 -3.37 -2.68 -16.53
N SER A 5 -2.89 -1.45 -16.34
CA SER A 5 -3.51 -0.45 -15.45
C SER A 5 -5.01 -0.23 -15.76
N SER A 6 -5.41 -0.29 -17.04
CA SER A 6 -6.81 -0.18 -17.45
C SER A 6 -7.67 -1.33 -16.92
N ARG A 7 -7.17 -2.57 -16.97
CA ARG A 7 -7.87 -3.74 -16.42
C ARG A 7 -8.04 -3.65 -14.91
N ILE A 8 -7.03 -3.18 -14.19
CA ILE A 8 -7.10 -2.97 -12.74
C ILE A 8 -8.19 -1.97 -12.39
N ARG A 9 -8.28 -0.85 -13.11
CA ARG A 9 -9.32 0.16 -12.90
C ARG A 9 -10.72 -0.38 -13.18
N CYS A 10 -10.88 -1.10 -14.28
CA CYS A 10 -12.16 -1.73 -14.62
C CYS A 10 -12.62 -2.73 -13.53
N LEU A 11 -11.71 -3.59 -13.05
CA LEU A 11 -12.02 -4.52 -11.96
C LEU A 11 -12.36 -3.81 -10.66
N ALA A 12 -11.60 -2.77 -10.28
CA ALA A 12 -11.86 -1.99 -9.07
C ALA A 12 -13.21 -1.28 -9.13
N GLU A 13 -13.59 -0.75 -10.28
CA GLU A 13 -14.90 -0.16 -10.50
C GLU A 13 -16.03 -1.20 -10.37
N GLY A 14 -15.85 -2.38 -10.99
CA GLY A 14 -16.79 -3.50 -10.84
C GLY A 14 -16.97 -3.92 -9.37
N ILE A 15 -15.87 -4.03 -8.62
CA ILE A 15 -15.93 -4.35 -7.18
C ILE A 15 -16.73 -3.30 -6.41
N ARG A 16 -16.52 -2.00 -6.66
CA ARG A 16 -17.25 -0.92 -5.96
C ARG A 16 -18.75 -0.91 -6.26
N ARG A 17 -19.17 -1.45 -7.40
CA ARG A 17 -20.57 -1.55 -7.82
C ARG A 17 -21.30 -2.76 -7.23
N VAL A 18 -20.62 -3.69 -6.58
CA VAL A 18 -21.25 -4.85 -5.95
C VAL A 18 -22.17 -4.38 -4.82
N PRO A 19 -23.47 -4.70 -4.85
CA PRO A 19 -24.39 -4.31 -3.80
C PRO A 19 -23.97 -4.84 -2.43
N GLY A 20 -24.04 -3.99 -1.41
CA GLY A 20 -23.72 -4.38 -0.05
C GLY A 20 -22.22 -4.41 0.28
N ILE A 21 -21.33 -4.29 -0.69
CA ILE A 21 -19.89 -4.27 -0.39
C ILE A 21 -19.53 -3.07 0.50
N ARG A 22 -18.64 -3.29 1.44
CA ARG A 22 -18.01 -2.25 2.24
C ARG A 22 -16.50 -2.35 2.08
N PHE A 23 -15.84 -1.22 1.94
CA PHE A 23 -14.39 -1.16 1.86
C PHE A 23 -13.85 0.04 2.64
N HIS A 24 -12.60 -0.08 3.05
CA HIS A 24 -11.81 0.98 3.65
C HIS A 24 -10.40 0.96 3.03
N LEU A 25 -9.90 2.10 2.62
CA LEU A 25 -8.58 2.25 2.02
C LEU A 25 -7.75 3.23 2.84
N VAL A 26 -6.54 2.81 3.18
CA VAL A 26 -5.51 3.67 3.79
C VAL A 26 -4.45 3.93 2.73
N SER A 27 -4.29 5.19 2.37
CA SER A 27 -3.32 5.64 1.37
C SER A 27 -2.23 6.45 2.04
N ILE A 28 -0.97 5.99 1.92
CA ILE A 28 0.19 6.63 2.52
C ILE A 28 1.16 6.95 1.39
N GLY A 29 1.23 8.23 1.02
CA GLY A 29 2.19 8.71 0.03
C GLY A 29 3.63 8.61 0.54
N PRO A 30 4.64 8.67 -0.36
CA PRO A 30 6.05 8.51 0.01
C PRO A 30 6.53 9.50 1.07
N GLU A 31 6.15 10.75 0.98
CA GLU A 31 6.55 11.76 1.96
C GLU A 31 6.05 11.41 3.37
N ARG A 32 4.75 11.08 3.50
CA ARG A 32 4.19 10.64 4.78
C ARG A 32 4.77 9.30 5.24
N TYR A 33 5.05 8.39 4.30
CA TYR A 33 5.75 7.16 4.59
C TYR A 33 7.12 7.42 5.21
N ASN A 34 7.92 8.31 4.61
CA ASN A 34 9.27 8.66 5.07
C ASN A 34 9.26 9.29 6.45
N GLN A 35 8.22 10.08 6.79
CA GLN A 35 8.02 10.66 8.14
C GLN A 35 7.66 9.59 9.19
N LEU A 36 6.81 8.64 8.82
CA LEU A 36 6.30 7.63 9.76
C LEU A 36 7.26 6.46 9.96
N TYR A 37 7.96 6.04 8.92
CA TYR A 37 8.78 4.82 8.94
C TYR A 37 9.81 4.75 10.07
N PRO A 38 10.52 5.83 10.44
CA PRO A 38 11.49 5.81 11.54
C PRO A 38 10.88 5.37 12.88
N ALA A 39 9.63 5.73 13.16
CA ALA A 39 8.95 5.34 14.40
C ALA A 39 8.67 3.84 14.48
N PHE A 40 8.52 3.17 13.34
CA PHE A 40 8.32 1.72 13.29
C PHE A 40 9.63 0.95 13.21
N GLY A 41 10.66 1.50 12.58
CA GLY A 41 11.99 0.90 12.40
C GLY A 41 12.03 -0.40 11.62
N ASN A 42 10.87 -0.94 11.25
CA ASN A 42 10.69 -2.24 10.60
C ASN A 42 9.46 -2.22 9.69
N LEU A 43 9.65 -2.67 8.44
CA LEU A 43 8.58 -2.67 7.42
C LEU A 43 7.38 -3.53 7.83
N ASN A 44 7.61 -4.68 8.47
CA ASN A 44 6.52 -5.57 8.88
C ASN A 44 5.63 -4.92 9.97
N ARG A 45 6.22 -4.17 10.89
CA ARG A 45 5.47 -3.39 11.89
C ARG A 45 4.66 -2.27 11.23
N PHE A 46 5.25 -1.59 10.25
CA PHE A 46 4.55 -0.55 9.49
C PHE A 46 3.37 -1.12 8.70
N LEU A 47 3.56 -2.26 8.02
CA LEU A 47 2.49 -2.97 7.31
C LEU A 47 1.39 -3.43 8.27
N ALA A 48 1.76 -4.01 9.42
CA ALA A 48 0.79 -4.46 10.42
C ALA A 48 -0.05 -3.30 10.97
N TRP A 49 0.55 -2.15 11.20
CA TRP A 49 -0.19 -0.93 11.58
C TRP A 49 -1.17 -0.52 10.48
N GLY A 50 -0.75 -0.53 9.21
CA GLY A 50 -1.62 -0.23 8.07
C GLY A 50 -2.80 -1.19 7.96
N HIS A 51 -2.54 -2.51 8.04
CA HIS A 51 -3.59 -3.55 8.04
C HIS A 51 -4.55 -3.38 9.23
N ALA A 52 -4.03 -3.15 10.43
CA ALA A 52 -4.84 -2.92 11.62
C ALA A 52 -5.73 -1.66 11.48
N THR A 53 -5.23 -0.60 10.84
CA THR A 53 -6.00 0.62 10.54
C THR A 53 -7.12 0.35 9.54
N VAL A 54 -6.87 -0.47 8.52
CA VAL A 54 -7.92 -0.89 7.56
C VAL A 54 -8.98 -1.72 8.26
N ILE A 55 -8.59 -2.70 9.07
CA ILE A 55 -9.52 -3.57 9.80
C ILE A 55 -10.35 -2.75 10.80
N GLU A 56 -9.74 -1.82 11.54
CA GLU A 56 -10.43 -0.88 12.43
C GLU A 56 -11.52 -0.08 11.67
N GLY A 57 -11.16 0.52 10.54
CA GLY A 57 -12.10 1.28 9.73
C GLY A 57 -13.22 0.45 9.09
N LEU A 58 -12.97 -0.83 8.81
CA LEU A 58 -14.00 -1.76 8.35
C LEU A 58 -14.89 -2.24 9.50
N ALA A 59 -14.33 -2.59 10.65
CA ALA A 59 -15.09 -2.99 11.84
C ALA A 59 -16.05 -1.88 12.30
N ALA A 60 -15.63 -0.61 12.19
CA ALA A 60 -16.50 0.52 12.49
C ALA A 60 -17.69 0.63 11.51
N LYS A 61 -17.53 0.20 10.25
CA LYS A 61 -18.61 0.20 9.23
C LYS A 61 -19.51 -1.02 9.31
N VAL A 62 -18.98 -2.13 9.80
CA VAL A 62 -19.65 -3.44 9.89
C VAL A 62 -19.34 -4.05 11.26
N PRO A 63 -19.98 -3.56 12.34
CA PRO A 63 -19.68 -4.00 13.71
C PRO A 63 -19.88 -5.50 13.92
N ASP A 64 -20.84 -6.11 13.23
CA ASP A 64 -21.19 -7.53 13.34
C ASP A 64 -20.33 -8.43 12.45
N CYS A 65 -19.26 -7.90 11.85
CA CYS A 65 -18.37 -8.69 11.01
C CYS A 65 -17.68 -9.77 11.86
N PRO A 66 -17.89 -11.07 11.59
CA PRO A 66 -17.44 -12.14 12.49
C PRO A 66 -15.93 -12.37 12.42
N MET A 67 -15.28 -11.98 11.31
CA MET A 67 -13.88 -12.34 11.05
C MET A 67 -13.21 -11.37 10.09
N ALA A 68 -11.93 -11.10 10.33
CA ALA A 68 -11.02 -10.48 9.38
C ALA A 68 -10.02 -11.51 8.87
N LEU A 69 -9.91 -11.64 7.54
CA LEU A 69 -8.90 -12.47 6.88
C LEU A 69 -7.82 -11.59 6.28
N SER A 70 -6.57 -11.93 6.57
CA SER A 70 -5.39 -11.22 6.03
C SER A 70 -4.40 -12.21 5.42
N ASP A 71 -3.71 -11.79 4.35
CA ASP A 71 -2.52 -12.50 3.92
C ASP A 71 -1.42 -12.45 4.99
N GLN A 72 -0.71 -13.56 5.17
CA GLN A 72 0.35 -13.67 6.16
C GLN A 72 1.67 -13.14 5.60
N PHE A 73 1.91 -11.85 5.75
CA PHE A 73 3.13 -11.17 5.28
C PHE A 73 4.29 -11.19 6.28
N ALA A 74 4.04 -11.61 7.53
CA ALA A 74 5.02 -11.64 8.61
C ALA A 74 4.64 -12.67 9.68
N ASN A 75 5.40 -12.72 10.79
CA ASN A 75 4.98 -13.49 11.96
C ASN A 75 3.56 -13.04 12.39
N PRO A 76 2.62 -13.99 12.59
CA PRO A 76 1.22 -13.68 12.91
C PRO A 76 1.01 -12.78 14.12
N PHE A 77 1.92 -12.82 15.11
CA PHE A 77 1.85 -11.96 16.30
C PHE A 77 2.00 -10.47 15.99
N VAL A 78 2.67 -10.10 14.88
CA VAL A 78 2.90 -8.69 14.52
C VAL A 78 1.56 -7.97 14.25
N LEU A 79 0.69 -8.57 13.45
CA LEU A 79 -0.63 -8.03 13.16
C LEU A 79 -1.58 -8.12 14.36
N LYS A 80 -1.57 -9.24 15.10
CA LYS A 80 -2.35 -9.40 16.33
C LYS A 80 -2.05 -8.28 17.33
N ARG A 81 -0.76 -7.99 17.54
CA ARG A 81 -0.32 -6.91 18.43
C ARG A 81 -0.77 -5.53 17.96
N ALA A 82 -0.73 -5.28 16.64
CA ALA A 82 -1.19 -4.02 16.07
C ALA A 82 -2.71 -3.81 16.27
N LEU A 83 -3.52 -4.86 16.11
CA LEU A 83 -4.96 -4.83 16.39
C LEU A 83 -5.26 -4.60 17.87
N ALA A 84 -4.54 -5.29 18.77
CA ALA A 84 -4.68 -5.11 20.21
C ALA A 84 -4.37 -3.67 20.65
N ALA A 85 -3.32 -3.06 20.08
CA ALA A 85 -2.97 -1.67 20.34
C ALA A 85 -4.07 -0.68 19.90
N LYS A 86 -4.88 -1.04 18.91
CA LYS A 86 -6.04 -0.26 18.41
C LYS A 86 -7.35 -0.62 19.14
N LYS A 87 -7.31 -1.58 20.06
CA LYS A 87 -8.49 -2.08 20.79
C LYS A 87 -9.59 -2.63 19.85
N VAL A 88 -9.19 -3.17 18.70
CA VAL A 88 -10.11 -3.79 17.74
C VAL A 88 -10.34 -5.23 18.15
N SER A 89 -11.60 -5.55 18.48
CA SER A 89 -12.04 -6.90 18.81
C SER A 89 -12.68 -7.55 17.59
N VAL A 90 -11.90 -8.29 16.82
CA VAL A 90 -12.36 -9.09 15.68
C VAL A 90 -11.58 -10.39 15.64
N ARG A 91 -12.22 -11.50 15.29
CA ARG A 91 -11.51 -12.75 15.03
C ARG A 91 -10.59 -12.56 13.83
N LEU A 92 -9.27 -12.57 14.06
CA LEU A 92 -8.27 -12.46 13.00
C LEU A 92 -7.84 -13.85 12.54
N GLU A 93 -7.97 -14.10 11.25
CA GLU A 93 -7.37 -15.23 10.55
C GLU A 93 -6.27 -14.74 9.58
N GLN A 94 -5.13 -15.44 9.56
CA GLN A 94 -4.02 -15.13 8.66
C GLN A 94 -3.64 -16.40 7.92
N ARG A 95 -3.61 -16.33 6.59
CA ARG A 95 -3.25 -17.44 5.71
C ARG A 95 -2.18 -17.04 4.74
N VAL A 96 -1.27 -17.94 4.45
CA VAL A 96 -0.36 -17.80 3.30
C VAL A 96 -1.19 -17.93 2.01
N ARG A 97 -0.97 -17.06 1.04
CA ARG A 97 -1.74 -16.99 -0.21
C ARG A 97 -3.23 -16.79 0.02
N ALA A 98 -3.56 -15.90 0.94
CA ALA A 98 -4.95 -15.59 1.25
C ALA A 98 -5.71 -14.94 0.07
N GLU A 99 -5.02 -14.51 -0.98
CA GLU A 99 -5.60 -14.01 -2.22
C GLU A 99 -6.45 -15.06 -2.99
N SER A 100 -6.43 -16.32 -2.59
CA SER A 100 -7.38 -17.34 -3.04
C SER A 100 -8.80 -17.05 -2.54
N ASP A 101 -8.96 -16.29 -1.46
CA ASP A 101 -10.23 -15.76 -0.99
C ASP A 101 -10.64 -14.53 -1.80
N VAL A 102 -11.91 -14.50 -2.22
CA VAL A 102 -12.44 -13.45 -3.11
C VAL A 102 -12.39 -12.06 -2.46
N ALA A 103 -12.60 -11.96 -1.14
CA ALA A 103 -12.55 -10.68 -0.44
C ALA A 103 -11.12 -10.13 -0.36
N VAL A 104 -10.14 -11.01 -0.10
CA VAL A 104 -8.71 -10.62 -0.10
C VAL A 104 -8.24 -10.25 -1.50
N ALA A 105 -8.66 -11.00 -2.53
CA ALA A 105 -8.37 -10.68 -3.92
C ALA A 105 -8.95 -9.30 -4.31
N ALA A 106 -10.21 -9.02 -3.94
CA ALA A 106 -10.86 -7.74 -4.19
C ALA A 106 -10.14 -6.60 -3.46
N ALA A 107 -9.76 -6.78 -2.19
CA ALA A 107 -8.98 -5.81 -1.45
C ALA A 107 -7.63 -5.49 -2.13
N SER A 108 -6.93 -6.51 -2.63
CA SER A 108 -5.69 -6.35 -3.38
C SER A 108 -5.87 -5.54 -4.67
N ILE A 109 -6.97 -5.76 -5.39
CA ILE A 109 -7.31 -5.01 -6.61
C ILE A 109 -7.58 -3.54 -6.28
N LEU A 110 -8.38 -3.25 -5.25
CA LEU A 110 -8.68 -1.88 -4.82
C LEU A 110 -7.42 -1.14 -4.36
N ALA A 111 -6.56 -1.81 -3.60
CA ALA A 111 -5.29 -1.24 -3.15
C ALA A 111 -4.34 -0.97 -4.34
N ARG A 112 -4.27 -1.91 -5.29
CA ARG A 112 -3.44 -1.77 -6.49
C ARG A 112 -3.92 -0.64 -7.40
N GLU A 113 -5.22 -0.52 -7.59
CA GLU A 113 -5.81 0.58 -8.37
C GLU A 113 -5.45 1.94 -7.75
N ARG A 114 -5.59 2.09 -6.44
CA ARG A 114 -5.21 3.33 -5.74
C ARG A 114 -3.73 3.66 -5.95
N PHE A 115 -2.86 2.66 -5.88
CA PHE A 115 -1.43 2.83 -6.11
C PHE A 115 -1.12 3.25 -7.56
N VAL A 116 -1.74 2.61 -8.55
CA VAL A 116 -1.54 2.95 -9.97
C VAL A 116 -1.99 4.38 -10.25
N ASN A 117 -3.16 4.77 -9.75
CA ASN A 117 -3.67 6.14 -9.92
C ASN A 117 -2.75 7.17 -9.27
N TRP A 118 -2.19 6.86 -8.11
CA TRP A 118 -1.21 7.72 -7.47
C TRP A 118 0.08 7.84 -8.30
N MET A 119 0.58 6.74 -8.87
CA MET A 119 1.79 6.74 -9.71
C MET A 119 1.60 7.59 -10.98
N ASP A 120 0.42 7.51 -11.60
CA ASP A 120 0.13 8.31 -12.79
C ASP A 120 0.07 9.81 -12.44
N ALA A 121 -0.66 10.18 -11.38
CA ALA A 121 -0.74 11.55 -10.91
C ALA A 121 0.64 12.12 -10.49
N ALA A 122 1.45 11.31 -9.79
CA ALA A 122 2.80 11.71 -9.41
C ALA A 122 3.72 11.88 -10.63
N GLY A 123 3.56 11.03 -11.65
CA GLY A 123 4.27 11.15 -12.92
C GLY A 123 3.88 12.41 -13.70
N GLU A 124 2.59 12.71 -13.77
CA GLU A 124 2.07 13.96 -14.37
C GLU A 124 2.62 15.19 -13.64
N GLY A 125 2.57 15.22 -12.31
CA GLY A 125 3.12 16.30 -11.49
C GLY A 125 4.64 16.47 -11.62
N ALA A 126 5.37 15.39 -11.93
CA ALA A 126 6.80 15.40 -12.17
C ALA A 126 7.17 15.66 -13.63
N GLY A 127 6.20 15.78 -14.55
CA GLY A 127 6.44 15.93 -15.99
C GLY A 127 7.15 14.74 -16.63
N MET A 128 7.13 13.56 -15.99
CA MET A 128 7.80 12.36 -16.48
C MET A 128 7.15 11.08 -15.98
N LYS A 129 7.28 9.99 -16.73
CA LYS A 129 6.80 8.68 -16.30
C LYS A 129 7.68 8.14 -15.16
N LEU A 130 7.05 7.80 -14.04
CA LEU A 130 7.72 7.16 -12.91
C LEU A 130 7.63 5.62 -13.04
N PRO A 131 8.76 4.91 -13.23
CA PRO A 131 8.77 3.46 -13.34
C PRO A 131 8.58 2.79 -11.98
N LEU A 132 8.00 1.58 -11.99
CA LEU A 132 7.77 0.77 -10.80
C LEU A 132 8.97 -0.13 -10.47
N GLY A 133 9.12 -0.45 -9.19
CA GLY A 133 10.09 -1.43 -8.71
C GLY A 133 11.43 -0.82 -8.28
N ALA A 134 12.53 -1.56 -8.49
CA ALA A 134 13.88 -1.21 -8.03
C ALA A 134 14.96 -1.52 -9.09
N SER A 135 14.58 -1.51 -10.37
CA SER A 135 15.48 -1.80 -11.50
C SER A 135 16.41 -0.62 -11.82
N GLY A 136 17.38 -0.85 -12.70
CA GLY A 136 18.23 0.22 -13.24
C GLY A 136 17.44 1.36 -13.91
N GLN A 137 16.29 1.05 -14.51
CA GLN A 137 15.41 2.07 -15.07
C GLN A 137 14.82 3.00 -14.00
N VAL A 138 14.50 2.48 -12.82
CA VAL A 138 14.04 3.29 -11.67
C VAL A 138 15.15 4.23 -11.20
N VAL A 139 16.38 3.74 -11.10
CA VAL A 139 17.53 4.57 -10.72
C VAL A 139 17.78 5.68 -11.75
N LYS A 140 17.72 5.34 -13.05
CA LYS A 140 17.88 6.34 -14.13
C LYS A 140 16.78 7.40 -14.07
N ALA A 141 15.53 7.01 -13.94
CA ALA A 141 14.40 7.93 -13.82
C ALA A 141 14.50 8.81 -12.56
N ALA A 142 14.93 8.25 -11.44
CA ALA A 142 15.12 9.01 -10.21
C ALA A 142 16.27 10.04 -10.32
N ARG A 143 17.37 9.71 -10.99
CA ARG A 143 18.44 10.69 -11.30
C ARG A 143 17.96 11.79 -12.23
N GLN A 144 17.17 11.46 -13.25
CA GLN A 144 16.55 12.45 -14.12
C GLN A 144 15.60 13.36 -13.34
N LEU A 145 14.79 12.82 -12.44
CA LEU A 145 13.90 13.60 -11.57
C LEU A 145 14.69 14.60 -10.71
N VAL A 146 15.78 14.15 -10.09
CA VAL A 146 16.66 15.01 -9.28
C VAL A 146 17.30 16.10 -10.14
N ALA A 147 17.74 15.79 -11.35
CA ALA A 147 18.31 16.78 -12.27
C ALA A 147 17.29 17.85 -12.70
N LEU A 148 16.01 17.48 -12.83
CA LEU A 148 14.95 18.41 -13.25
C LEU A 148 14.38 19.25 -12.10
N HIS A 149 14.26 18.65 -10.91
CA HIS A 149 13.45 19.22 -9.82
C HIS A 149 14.23 19.38 -8.50
N GLY A 150 15.51 18.98 -8.44
CA GLY A 150 16.28 18.98 -7.21
C GLY A 150 16.09 17.71 -6.35
N GLU A 151 16.99 17.52 -5.38
CA GLU A 151 16.98 16.35 -4.48
C GLU A 151 15.73 16.32 -3.58
N GLU A 152 15.16 17.46 -3.25
CA GLU A 152 13.97 17.61 -2.41
C GLU A 152 12.70 17.01 -3.04
N MET A 153 12.71 16.72 -4.34
CA MET A 153 11.62 16.02 -4.99
C MET A 153 11.63 14.51 -4.73
N LEU A 154 12.81 13.93 -4.48
CA LEU A 154 12.95 12.49 -4.33
C LEU A 154 12.14 11.91 -3.16
N PRO A 155 12.14 12.46 -1.93
CA PRO A 155 11.31 11.97 -0.83
C PRO A 155 9.80 12.08 -1.08
N LYS A 156 9.36 12.93 -2.01
CA LYS A 156 7.94 13.07 -2.37
C LYS A 156 7.43 11.93 -3.26
N VAL A 157 8.34 11.23 -3.94
CA VAL A 157 7.97 10.13 -4.87
C VAL A 157 8.61 8.80 -4.52
N ALA A 158 9.58 8.75 -3.62
CA ALA A 158 10.34 7.55 -3.27
C ALA A 158 10.43 7.29 -1.77
N LYS A 159 10.54 6.01 -1.41
CA LYS A 159 10.79 5.57 -0.03
C LYS A 159 12.29 5.63 0.26
N MET A 160 12.72 6.56 1.10
CA MET A 160 14.13 6.91 1.30
C MET A 160 14.98 5.84 1.99
N HIS A 161 14.37 4.90 2.73
CA HIS A 161 15.11 3.86 3.45
C HIS A 161 15.68 2.74 2.54
N PHE A 162 15.19 2.61 1.30
CA PHE A 162 15.67 1.58 0.38
C PHE A 162 17.06 1.91 -0.21
N LYS A 163 17.88 0.86 -0.40
CA LYS A 163 19.20 0.97 -1.01
C LYS A 163 19.16 1.62 -2.40
N THR A 164 18.11 1.31 -3.19
CA THR A 164 17.90 1.87 -4.53
C THR A 164 17.89 3.40 -4.49
N THR A 165 17.16 3.99 -3.53
CA THR A 165 17.10 5.45 -3.36
C THR A 165 18.44 6.04 -2.95
N ARG A 166 19.19 5.37 -2.05
CA ARG A 166 20.54 5.81 -1.65
C ARG A 166 21.54 5.80 -2.81
N ASN A 167 21.36 4.92 -3.78
CA ASN A 167 22.21 4.84 -4.98
C ASN A 167 21.93 5.95 -6.00
N VAL A 168 20.82 6.66 -5.88
CA VAL A 168 20.49 7.81 -6.74
C VAL A 168 21.31 9.03 -6.34
N LEU A 169 21.55 9.23 -5.03
CA LEU A 169 22.23 10.38 -4.45
C LEU A 169 23.77 10.20 -4.35
N LYS A 170 24.27 9.07 -4.84
CA LYS A 170 25.72 8.81 -5.00
C LYS A 170 26.15 9.08 -6.43
#